data_20362207a0429e94e0906f9558c9f90e
#
_entry.id   20362207a0429e94e0906f9558c9f90e
#
_cell.length_a   1.000
_cell.length_b   1.000
_cell.length_c   1.000
_cell.angle_alpha   90.00
_cell.angle_beta   90.00
_cell.angle_gamma   90.00
#
_symmetry.space_group_name_H-M   'P 1'
#
loop_
_entity.id
_entity.type
_entity.pdbx_description
1 polymer ?
#
loop_
_entity_poly.entity_id
_entity_poly.type
_entity_poly.pdbx_seq_one_letter_code
_entity_poly.pdbx_strand_id
1 'polypeptide(L)'
;CLRFSSSSFSICSKIDLFGMTFSFLVFDDLPFYLAFFLVIFEKSSRSRVRYYSDRLRTLNQTSVTLSGWRQSVAQLLCVLPVCFGFLLPTGILLYWAFFYAELQSMWSLIVSSFFLAGFASLLIVCVALLICYANRLYPSTWLNYATTFVGLGYALPGVVVAIGVLIPFGAFDRGLSELLRPFGVEPSLWLSGTLIALMFAYLVRFLTVATGNLTSGLSRVRPSIDQSGRLLGLSQMGVVQKLHVPLIRGSVLTALLVCFVDILKELPATLILRPFDFNTLAVKAYELAGDERLIDAAVPSLCIVLVGLLPVIWLNRSVTRE
;
A
#
# COMPACT_ATOMS: atom_id res chain seq x y z
N CYS A 1 60.71 -5.69 19.92
CA CYS A 1 60.18 -7.04 20.01
C CYS A 1 59.10 -7.14 21.06
N LEU A 2 57.85 -6.95 20.67
CA LEU A 2 56.68 -7.32 21.50
C LEU A 2 55.76 -8.16 20.61
N ARG A 3 55.72 -9.44 20.87
CA ARG A 3 54.81 -10.44 20.29
C ARG A 3 53.41 -10.18 20.86
N PHE A 4 52.54 -9.55 20.12
CA PHE A 4 51.11 -9.50 20.46
C PHE A 4 50.47 -10.82 20.05
N SER A 5 49.91 -11.51 21.05
CA SER A 5 49.21 -12.78 20.92
C SER A 5 47.98 -12.66 20.02
N SER A 6 47.87 -13.53 19.04
CA SER A 6 46.77 -13.63 18.07
C SER A 6 45.38 -13.93 18.69
N SER A 7 45.32 -14.23 19.97
CA SER A 7 44.11 -14.54 20.72
C SER A 7 43.31 -13.28 21.11
N SER A 8 43.94 -12.13 21.33
CA SER A 8 43.25 -10.88 21.71
C SER A 8 42.52 -10.22 20.55
N PHE A 9 42.99 -10.41 19.30
CA PHE A 9 42.33 -9.88 18.11
C PHE A 9 41.04 -10.64 17.76
N SER A 10 41.01 -11.96 18.03
CA SER A 10 39.82 -12.81 17.79
C SER A 10 38.67 -12.53 18.77
N ILE A 11 38.98 -12.10 20.01
CA ILE A 11 37.94 -11.78 21.03
C ILE A 11 37.33 -10.40 20.75
N CYS A 12 38.15 -9.43 20.37
CA CYS A 12 37.65 -8.07 20.03
C CYS A 12 36.73 -8.11 18.80
N SER A 13 37.09 -8.82 17.73
CA SER A 13 36.28 -8.96 16.53
C SER A 13 34.95 -9.71 16.78
N LYS A 14 34.91 -10.65 17.74
CA LYS A 14 33.66 -11.35 18.11
C LYS A 14 32.74 -10.50 18.98
N ILE A 15 33.30 -9.63 19.82
CA ILE A 15 32.49 -8.69 20.66
C ILE A 15 31.90 -7.60 19.78
N ASP A 16 32.64 -7.06 18.80
CA ASP A 16 32.12 -6.07 17.86
C ASP A 16 31.06 -6.66 16.91
N LEU A 17 31.25 -7.90 16.46
CA LEU A 17 30.29 -8.62 15.64
C LEU A 17 28.99 -8.93 16.42
N PHE A 18 29.13 -9.32 17.71
CA PHE A 18 27.97 -9.58 18.59
C PHE A 18 27.24 -8.30 18.98
N GLY A 19 27.97 -7.21 19.23
CA GLY A 19 27.40 -5.89 19.48
C GLY A 19 26.70 -5.33 18.25
N MET A 20 27.28 -5.49 17.05
CA MET A 20 26.67 -5.07 15.79
C MET A 20 25.43 -5.90 15.45
N THR A 21 25.48 -7.24 15.62
CA THR A 21 24.30 -8.11 15.40
C THR A 21 23.22 -7.90 16.44
N PHE A 22 23.55 -7.63 17.69
CA PHE A 22 22.57 -7.33 18.75
C PHE A 22 21.93 -5.95 18.54
N SER A 23 22.71 -4.93 18.15
CA SER A 23 22.20 -3.61 17.78
C SER A 23 21.30 -3.68 16.55
N PHE A 24 21.66 -4.47 15.54
CA PHE A 24 20.86 -4.65 14.31
C PHE A 24 19.55 -5.37 14.61
N LEU A 25 19.56 -6.44 15.42
CA LEU A 25 18.36 -7.18 15.83
C LEU A 25 17.40 -6.33 16.71
N VAL A 26 17.94 -5.54 17.64
CA VAL A 26 17.08 -4.76 18.57
C VAL A 26 16.53 -3.49 17.92
N PHE A 27 17.28 -2.83 17.02
CA PHE A 27 16.81 -1.60 16.35
C PHE A 27 15.88 -1.87 15.17
N ASP A 28 16.05 -2.98 14.44
CA ASP A 28 15.15 -3.33 13.32
C ASP A 28 13.81 -3.93 13.81
N ASP A 29 13.80 -4.63 14.95
CA ASP A 29 12.57 -5.21 15.49
C ASP A 29 11.73 -4.22 16.31
N LEU A 30 12.31 -3.16 16.86
CA LEU A 30 11.59 -2.17 17.68
C LEU A 30 10.41 -1.53 16.96
N PRO A 31 10.52 -1.06 15.70
CA PRO A 31 9.39 -0.54 14.93
C PRO A 31 8.29 -1.59 14.71
N PHE A 32 8.67 -2.86 14.55
CA PHE A 32 7.73 -3.97 14.38
C PHE A 32 6.92 -4.23 15.64
N TYR A 33 7.59 -4.32 16.80
CA TYR A 33 6.90 -4.49 18.09
C TYR A 33 6.04 -3.28 18.44
N LEU A 34 6.51 -2.09 18.13
CA LEU A 34 5.76 -0.85 18.36
C LEU A 34 4.52 -0.77 17.47
N ALA A 35 4.63 -1.14 16.20
CA ALA A 35 3.50 -1.21 15.27
C ALA A 35 2.49 -2.28 15.72
N PHE A 36 2.95 -3.46 16.13
CA PHE A 36 2.11 -4.53 16.65
C PHE A 36 1.37 -4.11 17.93
N PHE A 37 2.06 -3.47 18.87
CA PHE A 37 1.48 -2.92 20.08
C PHE A 37 0.43 -1.85 19.79
N LEU A 38 0.73 -0.92 18.87
CA LEU A 38 -0.22 0.12 18.44
C LEU A 38 -1.49 -0.46 17.81
N VAL A 39 -1.37 -1.48 16.98
CA VAL A 39 -2.53 -2.17 16.36
C VAL A 39 -3.39 -2.84 17.41
N ILE A 40 -2.79 -3.52 18.39
CA ILE A 40 -3.54 -4.15 19.51
C ILE A 40 -4.21 -3.08 20.36
N PHE A 41 -3.50 -2.01 20.69
CA PHE A 41 -4.02 -0.90 21.48
C PHE A 41 -5.18 -0.19 20.76
N GLU A 42 -5.04 0.08 19.47
CA GLU A 42 -6.10 0.67 18.66
C GLU A 42 -7.34 -0.23 18.62
N LYS A 43 -7.16 -1.53 18.39
CA LYS A 43 -8.25 -2.50 18.35
C LYS A 43 -8.96 -2.60 19.70
N SER A 44 -8.22 -2.61 20.80
CA SER A 44 -8.78 -2.62 22.16
C SER A 44 -9.53 -1.33 22.49
N SER A 45 -8.98 -0.19 22.08
CA SER A 45 -9.58 1.13 22.30
C SER A 45 -10.86 1.34 21.48
N ARG A 46 -10.89 0.89 20.22
CA ARG A 46 -12.04 1.05 19.30
C ARG A 46 -13.14 0.01 19.48
N SER A 47 -12.91 -1.09 20.20
CA SER A 47 -13.88 -2.20 20.31
C SER A 47 -15.19 -1.84 21.03
N ARG A 48 -15.23 -0.74 21.76
CA ARG A 48 -16.36 -0.38 22.65
C ARG A 48 -17.41 0.55 22.04
N VAL A 49 -17.15 1.18 20.88
CA VAL A 49 -18.08 2.18 20.34
C VAL A 49 -18.29 2.01 18.83
N ARG A 50 -19.49 1.58 18.44
CA ARG A 50 -19.93 1.59 17.05
C ARG A 50 -20.63 2.93 16.75
N TYR A 51 -19.96 3.82 16.03
CA TYR A 51 -20.56 5.06 15.58
C TYR A 51 -21.38 4.81 14.30
N TYR A 52 -22.68 4.87 14.40
CA TYR A 52 -23.55 5.01 13.22
C TYR A 52 -23.64 6.48 12.89
N SER A 53 -23.36 6.82 11.62
CA SER A 53 -23.50 8.19 11.13
C SER A 53 -25.00 8.54 11.10
N ASP A 54 -25.45 9.32 12.07
CA ASP A 54 -26.79 9.89 12.10
C ASP A 54 -26.71 11.25 11.38
N ARG A 55 -27.18 11.32 10.14
CA ARG A 55 -27.20 12.56 9.35
C ARG A 55 -27.90 13.72 10.08
N LEU A 56 -28.81 13.41 10.99
CA LEU A 56 -29.56 14.41 11.78
C LEU A 56 -28.71 15.08 12.87
N ARG A 57 -27.59 14.48 13.28
CA ARG A 57 -26.72 15.03 14.33
C ARG A 57 -25.65 15.98 13.81
N THR A 58 -25.42 16.01 12.50
CA THR A 58 -24.45 16.92 11.86
C THR A 58 -24.96 18.35 11.71
N LEU A 59 -26.27 18.60 11.89
CA LEU A 59 -26.85 19.94 11.78
C LEU A 59 -26.51 20.88 12.97
N ASN A 60 -25.94 20.36 14.06
CA ASN A 60 -25.57 21.13 15.24
C ASN A 60 -24.07 21.18 15.53
N GLN A 61 -23.22 20.96 14.55
CA GLN A 61 -21.80 21.26 14.73
C GLN A 61 -21.63 22.79 14.71
N THR A 62 -21.46 23.38 15.89
CA THR A 62 -21.02 24.76 16.04
C THR A 62 -19.63 24.87 15.38
N SER A 63 -19.60 25.44 14.19
CA SER A 63 -18.33 25.79 13.56
C SER A 63 -17.65 26.85 14.41
N VAL A 64 -16.48 26.52 14.95
CA VAL A 64 -15.65 27.49 15.67
C VAL A 64 -14.95 28.36 14.62
N THR A 65 -15.39 29.61 14.50
CA THR A 65 -14.73 30.59 13.63
C THR A 65 -13.50 31.16 14.35
N LEU A 66 -12.32 30.86 13.83
CA LEU A 66 -11.07 31.48 14.28
C LEU A 66 -11.01 32.91 13.71
N SER A 67 -10.64 33.89 14.55
CA SER A 67 -10.45 35.28 14.13
C SER A 67 -9.10 35.82 14.56
N GLY A 68 -8.60 36.82 13.83
CA GLY A 68 -7.35 37.48 14.13
C GLY A 68 -6.09 36.60 13.94
N TRP A 69 -5.08 36.84 14.77
CA TRP A 69 -3.79 36.14 14.66
C TRP A 69 -3.86 34.62 14.74
N ARG A 70 -4.83 34.06 15.49
CA ARG A 70 -5.08 32.61 15.60
C ARG A 70 -5.47 31.99 14.25
N GLN A 71 -6.25 32.69 13.45
CA GLN A 71 -6.59 32.26 12.08
C GLN A 71 -5.33 32.22 11.20
N SER A 72 -4.50 33.27 11.24
CA SER A 72 -3.27 33.34 10.45
C SER A 72 -2.28 32.24 10.82
N VAL A 73 -2.11 31.97 12.12
CA VAL A 73 -1.25 30.87 12.59
C VAL A 73 -1.78 29.51 12.15
N ALA A 74 -3.09 29.28 12.27
CA ALA A 74 -3.70 28.02 11.81
C ALA A 74 -3.53 27.83 10.31
N GLN A 75 -3.74 28.87 9.51
CA GLN A 75 -3.48 28.83 8.07
C GLN A 75 -2.03 28.56 7.73
N LEU A 76 -1.10 29.24 8.40
CA LEU A 76 0.35 29.02 8.20
C LEU A 76 0.75 27.57 8.51
N LEU A 77 0.27 27.04 9.63
CA LEU A 77 0.54 25.64 10.03
C LEU A 77 -0.02 24.62 9.03
N CYS A 78 -1.14 24.93 8.36
CA CYS A 78 -1.70 24.05 7.32
C CYS A 78 -0.96 24.21 5.97
N VAL A 79 -0.56 25.43 5.61
CA VAL A 79 0.06 25.72 4.30
C VAL A 79 1.54 25.33 4.28
N LEU A 80 2.26 25.52 5.40
CA LEU A 80 3.70 25.27 5.47
C LEU A 80 4.10 23.84 5.09
N PRO A 81 3.46 22.76 5.61
CA PRO A 81 3.75 21.40 5.15
C PRO A 81 3.50 21.19 3.66
N VAL A 82 2.45 21.81 3.11
CA VAL A 82 2.14 21.69 1.67
C VAL A 82 3.20 22.42 0.83
N CYS A 83 3.62 23.61 1.26
CA CYS A 83 4.65 24.37 0.55
C CYS A 83 6.00 23.65 0.56
N PHE A 84 6.49 23.23 1.72
CA PHE A 84 7.80 22.58 1.82
C PHE A 84 7.79 21.10 1.42
N GLY A 85 6.71 20.37 1.70
CA GLY A 85 6.60 18.93 1.42
C GLY A 85 6.18 18.60 -0.01
N PHE A 86 5.48 19.51 -0.68
CA PHE A 86 4.96 19.26 -2.03
C PHE A 86 5.36 20.32 -3.05
N LEU A 87 5.05 21.60 -2.81
CA LEU A 87 5.26 22.64 -3.84
C LEU A 87 6.75 22.88 -4.14
N LEU A 88 7.60 22.94 -3.11
CA LEU A 88 9.03 23.16 -3.27
C LEU A 88 9.72 22.00 -4.00
N PRO A 89 9.58 20.71 -3.59
CA PRO A 89 10.17 19.60 -4.32
C PRO A 89 9.63 19.49 -5.76
N THR A 90 8.32 19.65 -5.95
CA THR A 90 7.71 19.61 -7.29
C THR A 90 8.20 20.76 -8.16
N GLY A 91 8.37 21.96 -7.60
CA GLY A 91 8.93 23.12 -8.31
C GLY A 91 10.37 22.89 -8.77
N ILE A 92 11.22 22.29 -7.92
CA ILE A 92 12.61 21.92 -8.28
C ILE A 92 12.60 20.87 -9.40
N LEU A 93 11.77 19.83 -9.28
CA LEU A 93 11.67 18.79 -10.31
C LEU A 93 11.18 19.36 -11.65
N LEU A 94 10.19 20.27 -11.63
CA LEU A 94 9.72 20.97 -12.82
C LEU A 94 10.82 21.82 -13.45
N TYR A 95 11.58 22.57 -12.64
CA TYR A 95 12.69 23.36 -13.11
C TYR A 95 13.75 22.49 -13.79
N TRP A 96 14.14 21.35 -13.21
CA TRP A 96 15.09 20.43 -13.82
C TRP A 96 14.55 19.79 -15.10
N ALA A 97 13.29 19.37 -15.10
CA ALA A 97 12.67 18.74 -16.26
C ALA A 97 12.58 19.68 -17.48
N PHE A 98 12.31 20.98 -17.26
CA PHE A 98 12.17 21.94 -18.36
C PHE A 98 13.49 22.46 -18.89
N PHE A 99 14.50 22.64 -18.06
CA PHE A 99 15.72 23.35 -18.44
C PHE A 99 16.92 22.43 -18.67
N TYR A 100 16.94 21.25 -18.09
CA TYR A 100 18.14 20.40 -18.06
C TYR A 100 17.93 18.95 -18.41
N ALA A 101 16.70 18.40 -18.31
CA ALA A 101 16.48 16.98 -18.55
C ALA A 101 16.40 16.68 -20.05
N GLU A 102 17.05 15.59 -20.47
CA GLU A 102 16.84 15.02 -21.80
C GLU A 102 15.48 14.30 -21.82
N LEU A 103 14.58 14.75 -22.69
CA LEU A 103 13.26 14.15 -22.89
C LEU A 103 13.41 12.82 -23.64
N GLN A 104 13.73 11.76 -22.91
CA GLN A 104 13.59 10.40 -23.42
C GLN A 104 12.10 10.00 -23.46
N SER A 105 11.74 9.16 -24.43
CA SER A 105 10.37 8.64 -24.51
C SER A 105 10.06 7.77 -23.30
N MET A 106 9.30 8.32 -22.34
CA MET A 106 8.84 7.61 -21.13
C MET A 106 7.50 6.90 -21.31
N TRP A 107 6.96 6.93 -22.55
CA TRP A 107 5.60 6.44 -22.82
C TRP A 107 5.40 4.99 -22.43
N SER A 108 6.33 4.10 -22.77
CA SER A 108 6.26 2.68 -22.40
C SER A 108 6.25 2.47 -20.88
N LEU A 109 7.07 3.23 -20.12
CA LEU A 109 7.13 3.15 -18.67
C LEU A 109 5.84 3.68 -18.01
N ILE A 110 5.27 4.76 -18.55
CA ILE A 110 3.99 5.31 -18.08
C ILE A 110 2.89 4.26 -18.26
N VAL A 111 2.80 3.68 -19.47
CA VAL A 111 1.80 2.66 -19.79
C VAL A 111 1.97 1.42 -18.91
N SER A 112 3.19 0.88 -18.79
CA SER A 112 3.48 -0.29 -17.97
C SER A 112 3.12 -0.07 -16.50
N SER A 113 3.51 1.09 -15.94
CA SER A 113 3.20 1.44 -14.54
C SER A 113 1.71 1.61 -14.32
N PHE A 114 1.01 2.27 -15.26
CA PHE A 114 -0.43 2.50 -15.18
C PHE A 114 -1.23 1.19 -15.23
N PHE A 115 -0.91 0.32 -16.19
CA PHE A 115 -1.57 -0.98 -16.32
C PHE A 115 -1.28 -1.90 -15.14
N LEU A 116 -0.03 -1.95 -14.68
CA LEU A 116 0.33 -2.73 -13.49
C LEU A 116 -0.45 -2.26 -12.26
N ALA A 117 -0.42 -0.96 -11.98
CA ALA A 117 -1.12 -0.39 -10.82
C ALA A 117 -2.64 -0.53 -10.94
N GLY A 118 -3.19 -0.32 -12.13
CA GLY A 118 -4.62 -0.47 -12.41
C GLY A 118 -5.11 -1.90 -12.20
N PHE A 119 -4.41 -2.87 -12.80
CA PHE A 119 -4.78 -4.28 -12.69
C PHE A 119 -4.59 -4.80 -11.26
N ALA A 120 -3.47 -4.44 -10.61
CA ALA A 120 -3.21 -4.82 -9.23
C ALA A 120 -4.24 -4.24 -8.26
N SER A 121 -4.56 -2.94 -8.37
CA SER A 121 -5.56 -2.30 -7.51
C SER A 121 -6.95 -2.92 -7.70
N LEU A 122 -7.34 -3.25 -8.93
CA LEU A 122 -8.60 -3.91 -9.21
C LEU A 122 -8.67 -5.30 -8.57
N LEU A 123 -7.62 -6.11 -8.75
CA LEU A 123 -7.50 -7.44 -8.13
C LEU A 123 -7.62 -7.35 -6.60
N ILE A 124 -6.86 -6.43 -5.99
CA ILE A 124 -6.84 -6.23 -4.53
C ILE A 124 -8.22 -5.81 -4.02
N VAL A 125 -8.88 -4.88 -4.68
CA VAL A 125 -10.22 -4.42 -4.28
C VAL A 125 -11.26 -5.52 -4.45
N CYS A 126 -11.19 -6.34 -5.52
CA CYS A 126 -12.06 -7.51 -5.68
C CYS A 126 -11.90 -8.51 -4.53
N VAL A 127 -10.65 -8.86 -4.17
CA VAL A 127 -10.37 -9.76 -3.04
C VAL A 127 -10.83 -9.15 -1.72
N ALA A 128 -10.58 -7.87 -1.51
CA ALA A 128 -11.02 -7.14 -0.32
C ALA A 128 -12.54 -7.10 -0.19
N LEU A 129 -13.28 -6.91 -1.28
CA LEU A 129 -14.74 -6.98 -1.31
C LEU A 129 -15.23 -8.37 -0.89
N LEU A 130 -14.64 -9.43 -1.44
CA LEU A 130 -15.00 -10.81 -1.06
C LEU A 130 -14.81 -11.04 0.44
N ILE A 131 -13.67 -10.63 1.00
CA ILE A 131 -13.37 -10.76 2.44
C ILE A 131 -14.36 -9.95 3.30
N CYS A 132 -14.59 -8.67 2.95
CA CYS A 132 -15.48 -7.79 3.69
C CYS A 132 -16.94 -8.29 3.67
N TYR A 133 -17.41 -8.78 2.52
CA TYR A 133 -18.76 -9.35 2.41
C TYR A 133 -18.89 -10.70 3.10
N ALA A 134 -17.88 -11.57 2.99
CA ALA A 134 -17.86 -12.83 3.72
C ALA A 134 -17.99 -12.58 5.22
N ASN A 135 -17.25 -11.62 5.76
CA ASN A 135 -17.31 -11.26 7.18
C ASN A 135 -18.64 -10.62 7.60
N ARG A 136 -19.29 -9.87 6.70
CA ARG A 136 -20.61 -9.27 6.96
C ARG A 136 -21.75 -10.29 6.93
N LEU A 137 -21.74 -11.23 5.95
CA LEU A 137 -22.80 -12.21 5.75
C LEU A 137 -22.68 -13.41 6.69
N TYR A 138 -21.45 -13.83 6.99
CA TYR A 138 -21.13 -14.98 7.81
C TYR A 138 -20.09 -14.63 8.89
N PRO A 139 -20.47 -13.81 9.90
CA PRO A 139 -19.53 -13.43 10.93
C PRO A 139 -19.06 -14.68 11.70
N SER A 140 -17.77 -14.98 11.58
CA SER A 140 -17.14 -16.09 12.28
C SER A 140 -15.86 -15.62 12.96
N THR A 141 -15.48 -16.32 14.03
CA THR A 141 -14.24 -16.01 14.78
C THR A 141 -13.01 -16.16 13.89
N TRP A 142 -13.00 -17.17 13.02
CA TRP A 142 -11.91 -17.39 12.05
C TRP A 142 -11.79 -16.26 11.04
N LEU A 143 -12.90 -15.76 10.49
CA LEU A 143 -12.89 -14.66 9.56
C LEU A 143 -12.40 -13.36 10.23
N ASN A 144 -12.75 -13.16 11.48
CA ASN A 144 -12.24 -12.01 12.26
C ASN A 144 -10.73 -12.10 12.50
N TYR A 145 -10.19 -13.28 12.75
CA TYR A 145 -8.74 -13.47 12.83
C TYR A 145 -8.07 -13.27 11.48
N ALA A 146 -8.64 -13.82 10.40
CA ALA A 146 -8.11 -13.63 9.04
C ALA A 146 -8.07 -12.15 8.65
N THR A 147 -9.13 -11.38 8.89
CA THR A 147 -9.15 -9.93 8.62
C THR A 147 -8.15 -9.16 9.47
N THR A 148 -7.91 -9.61 10.70
CA THR A 148 -6.89 -9.01 11.57
C THR A 148 -5.49 -9.29 11.04
N PHE A 149 -5.26 -10.52 10.56
CA PHE A 149 -3.97 -10.93 10.00
C PHE A 149 -3.67 -10.19 8.69
N VAL A 150 -4.68 -10.04 7.82
CA VAL A 150 -4.60 -9.17 6.63
C VAL A 150 -4.16 -7.75 7.02
N GLY A 151 -4.64 -7.24 8.17
CA GLY A 151 -4.27 -5.94 8.71
C GLY A 151 -2.77 -5.72 8.95
N LEU A 152 -1.97 -6.78 9.07
CA LEU A 152 -0.52 -6.69 9.30
C LEU A 152 0.27 -6.47 8.00
N GLY A 153 -0.31 -6.79 6.83
CA GLY A 153 0.40 -6.76 5.55
C GLY A 153 1.00 -5.39 5.20
N TYR A 154 0.30 -4.31 5.50
CA TYR A 154 0.78 -2.96 5.23
C TYR A 154 1.87 -2.48 6.21
N ALA A 155 1.90 -3.03 7.42
CA ALA A 155 2.91 -2.70 8.42
C ALA A 155 4.28 -3.31 8.09
N LEU A 156 4.32 -4.36 7.26
CA LEU A 156 5.57 -5.00 6.87
C LEU A 156 6.32 -4.14 5.83
N PRO A 157 7.66 -3.98 5.99
CA PRO A 157 8.48 -3.36 4.96
C PRO A 157 8.36 -4.11 3.62
N GLY A 158 8.31 -3.36 2.50
CA GLY A 158 8.15 -3.97 1.16
C GLY A 158 9.22 -4.99 0.81
N VAL A 159 10.46 -4.78 1.26
CA VAL A 159 11.57 -5.73 1.10
C VAL A 159 11.27 -7.06 1.78
N VAL A 160 10.75 -7.04 3.02
CA VAL A 160 10.41 -8.25 3.79
C VAL A 160 9.31 -9.04 3.09
N VAL A 161 8.27 -8.34 2.59
CA VAL A 161 7.20 -8.99 1.82
C VAL A 161 7.75 -9.61 0.53
N ALA A 162 8.64 -8.90 -0.17
CA ALA A 162 9.25 -9.39 -1.41
C ALA A 162 10.06 -10.67 -1.18
N ILE A 163 10.92 -10.69 -0.17
CA ILE A 163 11.71 -11.88 0.19
C ILE A 163 10.80 -13.02 0.64
N GLY A 164 9.78 -12.71 1.45
CA GLY A 164 8.78 -13.66 1.92
C GLY A 164 7.96 -14.31 0.79
N VAL A 165 7.81 -13.63 -0.35
CA VAL A 165 7.19 -14.20 -1.56
C VAL A 165 8.20 -14.95 -2.42
N LEU A 166 9.41 -14.40 -2.58
CA LEU A 166 10.44 -14.96 -3.46
C LEU A 166 10.88 -16.35 -3.02
N ILE A 167 11.05 -16.57 -1.70
CA ILE A 167 11.54 -17.86 -1.15
C ILE A 167 10.57 -19.01 -1.47
N PRO A 168 9.26 -18.95 -1.10
CA PRO A 168 8.34 -20.05 -1.39
C PRO A 168 8.05 -20.20 -2.89
N PHE A 169 7.99 -19.10 -3.65
CA PHE A 169 7.77 -19.19 -5.10
C PHE A 169 8.97 -19.81 -5.81
N GLY A 170 10.19 -19.44 -5.43
CA GLY A 170 11.40 -20.07 -5.95
C GLY A 170 11.53 -21.55 -5.54
N ALA A 171 11.07 -21.93 -4.34
CA ALA A 171 11.00 -23.33 -3.94
C ALA A 171 9.99 -24.11 -4.77
N PHE A 172 8.82 -23.53 -5.03
CA PHE A 172 7.80 -24.09 -5.90
C PHE A 172 8.31 -24.29 -7.33
N ASP A 173 8.96 -23.29 -7.92
CA ASP A 173 9.51 -23.36 -9.29
C ASP A 173 10.56 -24.47 -9.40
N ARG A 174 11.43 -24.62 -8.40
CA ARG A 174 12.41 -25.72 -8.37
C ARG A 174 11.72 -27.08 -8.30
N GLY A 175 10.77 -27.25 -7.38
CA GLY A 175 10.01 -28.49 -7.24
C GLY A 175 9.24 -28.87 -8.51
N LEU A 176 8.61 -27.86 -9.14
CA LEU A 176 7.89 -28.06 -10.41
C LEU A 176 8.83 -28.41 -11.56
N SER A 177 9.99 -27.76 -11.64
CA SER A 177 11.01 -28.05 -12.65
C SER A 177 11.58 -29.47 -12.50
N GLU A 178 11.82 -29.91 -11.26
CA GLU A 178 12.25 -31.29 -10.99
C GLU A 178 11.18 -32.32 -11.39
N LEU A 179 9.90 -32.03 -11.11
CA LEU A 179 8.77 -32.90 -11.46
C LEU A 179 8.57 -32.99 -12.97
N LEU A 180 8.77 -31.90 -13.72
CA LEU A 180 8.56 -31.85 -15.17
C LEU A 180 9.81 -32.29 -15.97
N ARG A 181 10.97 -32.36 -15.36
CA ARG A 181 12.21 -32.78 -16.00
C ARG A 181 12.15 -34.13 -16.76
N PRO A 182 11.47 -35.20 -16.22
CA PRO A 182 11.30 -36.45 -16.95
C PRO A 182 10.49 -36.33 -18.25
N PHE A 183 9.68 -35.28 -18.38
CA PHE A 183 8.87 -34.99 -19.56
C PHE A 183 9.58 -34.10 -20.59
N GLY A 184 10.88 -33.84 -20.40
CA GLY A 184 11.68 -33.02 -21.32
C GLY A 184 11.42 -31.52 -21.25
N VAL A 185 10.80 -31.05 -20.17
CA VAL A 185 10.57 -29.62 -19.94
C VAL A 185 11.80 -29.00 -19.31
N GLU A 186 12.35 -27.97 -19.95
CA GLU A 186 13.49 -27.22 -19.43
C GLU A 186 13.12 -26.47 -18.15
N PRO A 187 14.07 -26.37 -17.18
CA PRO A 187 13.87 -25.59 -15.98
C PRO A 187 13.48 -24.15 -16.29
N SER A 188 12.37 -23.68 -15.74
CA SER A 188 11.85 -22.33 -15.97
C SER A 188 11.35 -21.71 -14.67
N LEU A 189 11.35 -20.39 -14.62
CA LEU A 189 10.76 -19.62 -13.54
C LEU A 189 9.27 -19.36 -13.86
N TRP A 190 8.40 -20.21 -13.33
CA TRP A 190 6.95 -20.13 -13.58
C TRP A 190 6.25 -19.07 -12.75
N LEU A 191 6.67 -18.88 -11.51
CA LEU A 191 6.14 -17.92 -10.56
C LEU A 191 7.15 -16.84 -10.20
N SER A 192 8.34 -17.24 -9.73
CA SER A 192 9.38 -16.31 -9.39
C SER A 192 9.96 -15.66 -10.65
N GLY A 193 10.21 -14.35 -10.60
CA GLY A 193 10.67 -13.58 -11.77
C GLY A 193 9.57 -13.27 -12.79
N THR A 194 8.30 -13.47 -12.43
CA THR A 194 7.13 -13.08 -13.24
C THR A 194 6.30 -12.01 -12.55
N LEU A 195 5.39 -11.39 -13.32
CA LEU A 195 4.43 -10.42 -12.75
C LEU A 195 3.51 -11.06 -11.68
N ILE A 196 3.36 -12.40 -11.67
CA ILE A 196 2.52 -13.11 -10.68
C ILE A 196 3.11 -12.93 -9.27
N ALA A 197 4.43 -13.10 -9.10
CA ALA A 197 5.08 -12.89 -7.80
C ALA A 197 4.90 -11.45 -7.32
N LEU A 198 5.08 -10.48 -8.21
CA LEU A 198 4.92 -9.06 -7.92
C LEU A 198 3.46 -8.73 -7.53
N MET A 199 2.50 -9.24 -8.30
CA MET A 199 1.06 -9.07 -8.02
C MET A 199 0.66 -9.67 -6.68
N PHE A 200 1.21 -10.83 -6.33
CA PHE A 200 0.97 -11.47 -5.04
C PHE A 200 1.55 -10.65 -3.88
N ALA A 201 2.76 -10.11 -4.03
CA ALA A 201 3.34 -9.21 -3.03
C ALA A 201 2.51 -7.95 -2.82
N TYR A 202 2.00 -7.34 -3.90
CA TYR A 202 1.09 -6.20 -3.82
C TYR A 202 -0.23 -6.57 -3.14
N LEU A 203 -0.79 -7.75 -3.45
CA LEU A 203 -1.98 -8.24 -2.79
C LEU A 203 -1.77 -8.35 -1.28
N VAL A 204 -0.70 -9.01 -0.83
CA VAL A 204 -0.36 -9.15 0.60
C VAL A 204 -0.24 -7.79 1.27
N ARG A 205 0.43 -6.84 0.63
CA ARG A 205 0.74 -5.54 1.22
C ARG A 205 -0.47 -4.59 1.24
N PHE A 206 -1.16 -4.44 0.12
CA PHE A 206 -2.19 -3.40 -0.05
C PHE A 206 -3.62 -3.87 0.26
N LEU A 207 -3.82 -5.17 0.50
CA LEU A 207 -5.12 -5.71 0.88
C LEU A 207 -5.66 -5.05 2.16
N THR A 208 -4.80 -4.70 3.11
CA THR A 208 -5.13 -3.96 4.33
C THR A 208 -5.78 -2.60 4.01
N VAL A 209 -5.21 -1.87 3.08
CA VAL A 209 -5.69 -0.53 2.69
C VAL A 209 -7.08 -0.64 2.06
N ALA A 210 -7.27 -1.61 1.17
CA ALA A 210 -8.56 -1.86 0.54
C ALA A 210 -9.62 -2.30 1.54
N THR A 211 -9.30 -3.30 2.39
CA THR A 211 -10.25 -3.80 3.41
C THR A 211 -10.63 -2.73 4.43
N GLY A 212 -9.70 -1.87 4.85
CA GLY A 212 -9.95 -0.75 5.76
C GLY A 212 -10.96 0.26 5.18
N ASN A 213 -10.78 0.68 3.94
CA ASN A 213 -11.69 1.59 3.25
C ASN A 213 -13.08 0.97 3.04
N LEU A 214 -13.13 -0.30 2.61
CA LEU A 214 -14.40 -1.01 2.38
C LEU A 214 -15.16 -1.29 3.66
N THR A 215 -14.48 -1.70 4.73
CA THR A 215 -15.09 -1.93 6.05
C THR A 215 -15.67 -0.62 6.61
N SER A 216 -14.96 0.49 6.45
CA SER A 216 -15.45 1.82 6.83
C SER A 216 -16.71 2.20 6.04
N GLY A 217 -16.78 1.88 4.74
CA GLY A 217 -17.96 2.07 3.92
C GLY A 217 -19.14 1.20 4.34
N LEU A 218 -18.90 -0.09 4.53
CA LEU A 218 -19.91 -1.06 4.93
C LEU A 218 -20.45 -0.80 6.33
N SER A 219 -19.64 -0.26 7.25
CA SER A 219 -20.09 0.07 8.62
C SER A 219 -21.13 1.18 8.65
N ARG A 220 -21.19 2.04 7.63
CA ARG A 220 -22.21 3.09 7.49
C ARG A 220 -23.56 2.53 7.04
N VAL A 221 -23.59 1.34 6.45
CA VAL A 221 -24.83 0.68 5.99
C VAL A 221 -25.47 -0.05 7.17
N ARG A 222 -26.63 0.45 7.62
CA ARG A 222 -27.37 -0.09 8.78
C ARG A 222 -27.80 -1.55 8.51
N PRO A 223 -27.73 -2.45 9.49
CA PRO A 223 -28.22 -3.83 9.34
C PRO A 223 -29.71 -3.96 8.99
N SER A 224 -30.52 -2.94 9.36
CA SER A 224 -31.94 -2.89 9.00
C SER A 224 -32.16 -2.87 7.48
N ILE A 225 -31.23 -2.35 6.69
CA ILE A 225 -31.31 -2.34 5.21
C ILE A 225 -31.25 -3.79 4.68
N ASP A 226 -30.41 -4.62 5.27
CA ASP A 226 -30.28 -6.04 4.91
C ASP A 226 -31.58 -6.80 5.22
N GLN A 227 -32.16 -6.53 6.39
CA GLN A 227 -33.43 -7.11 6.81
C GLN A 227 -34.59 -6.69 5.90
N SER A 228 -34.71 -5.40 5.61
CA SER A 228 -35.74 -4.86 4.70
C SER A 228 -35.61 -5.44 3.30
N GLY A 229 -34.38 -5.56 2.76
CA GLY A 229 -34.15 -6.17 1.45
C GLY A 229 -34.61 -7.64 1.40
N ARG A 230 -34.36 -8.39 2.47
CA ARG A 230 -34.82 -9.81 2.58
C ARG A 230 -36.35 -9.90 2.70
N LEU A 231 -36.97 -9.02 3.46
CA LEU A 231 -38.45 -8.95 3.57
C LEU A 231 -39.11 -8.64 2.22
N LEU A 232 -38.45 -7.87 1.35
CA LEU A 232 -38.88 -7.61 -0.01
C LEU A 232 -38.54 -8.72 -1.00
N GLY A 233 -38.09 -9.89 -0.53
CA GLY A 233 -37.83 -11.09 -1.36
C GLY A 233 -36.49 -11.07 -2.07
N LEU A 234 -35.57 -10.18 -1.73
CA LEU A 234 -34.21 -10.21 -2.31
C LEU A 234 -33.39 -11.35 -1.72
N SER A 235 -32.72 -12.11 -2.58
CA SER A 235 -31.68 -13.04 -2.16
C SER A 235 -30.49 -12.32 -1.54
N GLN A 236 -29.60 -13.04 -0.83
CA GLN A 236 -28.39 -12.44 -0.24
C GLN A 236 -27.54 -11.71 -1.30
N MET A 237 -27.36 -12.31 -2.47
CA MET A 237 -26.63 -11.67 -3.59
C MET A 237 -27.42 -10.46 -4.14
N GLY A 238 -28.75 -10.55 -4.18
CA GLY A 238 -29.61 -9.42 -4.57
C GLY A 238 -29.48 -8.21 -3.63
N VAL A 239 -29.36 -8.43 -2.32
CA VAL A 239 -29.10 -7.36 -1.34
C VAL A 239 -27.73 -6.73 -1.60
N VAL A 240 -26.69 -7.54 -1.85
CA VAL A 240 -25.35 -7.04 -2.17
C VAL A 240 -25.37 -6.19 -3.43
N GLN A 241 -25.91 -6.71 -4.53
CA GLN A 241 -25.86 -6.04 -5.83
C GLN A 241 -26.76 -4.81 -5.91
N LYS A 242 -28.00 -4.91 -5.40
CA LYS A 242 -29.00 -3.86 -5.55
C LYS A 242 -28.96 -2.79 -4.46
N LEU A 243 -28.50 -3.14 -3.25
CA LEU A 243 -28.50 -2.22 -2.11
C LEU A 243 -27.08 -1.81 -1.69
N HIS A 244 -26.20 -2.78 -1.43
CA HIS A 244 -24.87 -2.45 -0.88
C HIS A 244 -23.97 -1.81 -1.92
N VAL A 245 -23.81 -2.39 -3.10
CA VAL A 245 -22.88 -1.87 -4.13
C VAL A 245 -23.15 -0.40 -4.46
N PRO A 246 -24.39 0.05 -4.69
CA PRO A 246 -24.68 1.47 -4.90
C PRO A 246 -24.36 2.35 -3.69
N LEU A 247 -24.61 1.85 -2.46
CA LEU A 247 -24.38 2.61 -1.24
C LEU A 247 -22.90 2.78 -0.88
N ILE A 248 -22.05 1.79 -1.24
CA ILE A 248 -20.62 1.84 -0.93
C ILE A 248 -19.74 2.21 -2.11
N ARG A 249 -20.34 2.60 -3.27
CA ARG A 249 -19.57 2.92 -4.49
C ARG A 249 -18.45 3.93 -4.26
N GLY A 250 -18.69 4.93 -3.43
CA GLY A 250 -17.65 5.90 -3.05
C GLY A 250 -16.49 5.27 -2.29
N SER A 251 -16.77 4.34 -1.37
CA SER A 251 -15.73 3.62 -0.63
C SER A 251 -14.96 2.64 -1.51
N VAL A 252 -15.63 1.98 -2.47
CA VAL A 252 -14.97 1.12 -3.46
C VAL A 252 -14.03 1.94 -4.34
N LEU A 253 -14.50 3.07 -4.84
CA LEU A 253 -13.69 3.97 -5.67
C LEU A 253 -12.49 4.54 -4.88
N THR A 254 -12.71 4.95 -3.62
CA THR A 254 -11.63 5.39 -2.73
C THR A 254 -10.60 4.28 -2.52
N ALA A 255 -11.04 3.05 -2.22
CA ALA A 255 -10.14 1.91 -2.04
C ALA A 255 -9.31 1.66 -3.30
N LEU A 256 -9.94 1.67 -4.47
CA LEU A 256 -9.28 1.46 -5.76
C LEU A 256 -8.23 2.53 -6.04
N LEU A 257 -8.56 3.80 -5.82
CA LEU A 257 -7.66 4.91 -6.10
C LEU A 257 -6.50 4.99 -5.12
N VAL A 258 -6.74 4.74 -3.84
CA VAL A 258 -5.65 4.72 -2.85
C VAL A 258 -4.69 3.58 -3.14
N CYS A 259 -5.19 2.37 -3.41
CA CYS A 259 -4.35 1.25 -3.80
C CYS A 259 -3.58 1.53 -5.11
N PHE A 260 -4.24 2.13 -6.11
CA PHE A 260 -3.60 2.50 -7.38
C PHE A 260 -2.42 3.45 -7.17
N VAL A 261 -2.63 4.52 -6.40
CA VAL A 261 -1.57 5.52 -6.12
C VAL A 261 -0.44 4.91 -5.28
N ASP A 262 -0.78 4.05 -4.31
CA ASP A 262 0.23 3.40 -3.47
C ASP A 262 1.09 2.42 -4.27
N ILE A 263 0.51 1.69 -5.22
CA ILE A 263 1.24 0.77 -6.11
C ILE A 263 2.12 1.54 -7.10
N LEU A 264 1.65 2.65 -7.65
CA LEU A 264 2.45 3.48 -8.57
C LEU A 264 3.79 3.94 -7.98
N LYS A 265 3.79 4.24 -6.69
CA LYS A 265 5.01 4.68 -5.96
C LYS A 265 5.74 3.54 -5.26
N GLU A 266 5.23 2.30 -5.36
CA GLU A 266 5.86 1.16 -4.70
C GLU A 266 7.17 0.80 -5.37
N LEU A 267 8.27 0.94 -4.62
CA LEU A 267 9.62 0.70 -5.10
C LEU A 267 10.24 -0.59 -4.52
N PRO A 268 10.30 -0.81 -3.19
CA PRO A 268 11.06 -1.91 -2.59
C PRO A 268 10.65 -3.31 -3.06
N ALA A 269 9.35 -3.61 -3.09
CA ALA A 269 8.87 -4.90 -3.55
C ALA A 269 9.01 -5.04 -5.07
N THR A 270 8.76 -3.96 -5.82
CA THR A 270 8.90 -3.93 -7.28
C THR A 270 10.33 -4.19 -7.70
N LEU A 271 11.30 -3.55 -7.06
CA LEU A 271 12.73 -3.68 -7.39
C LEU A 271 13.22 -5.13 -7.27
N ILE A 272 12.73 -5.88 -6.28
CA ILE A 272 13.15 -7.25 -6.01
C ILE A 272 12.41 -8.27 -6.87
N LEU A 273 11.10 -8.07 -7.11
CA LEU A 273 10.23 -9.08 -7.73
C LEU A 273 9.92 -8.81 -9.21
N ARG A 274 10.28 -7.67 -9.76
CA ARG A 274 10.01 -7.38 -11.18
C ARG A 274 10.71 -8.36 -12.11
N PRO A 275 10.09 -8.76 -13.22
CA PRO A 275 10.76 -9.45 -14.32
C PRO A 275 11.91 -8.60 -14.87
N PHE A 276 12.93 -9.25 -15.45
CA PHE A 276 14.13 -8.58 -15.96
C PHE A 276 13.82 -7.52 -17.04
N ASP A 277 12.87 -7.81 -17.92
CA ASP A 277 12.49 -6.92 -19.03
C ASP A 277 11.35 -5.95 -18.65
N PHE A 278 10.95 -5.92 -17.38
CA PHE A 278 9.85 -5.07 -16.92
C PHE A 278 10.36 -3.95 -16.03
N ASN A 279 10.02 -2.71 -16.41
CA ASN A 279 10.40 -1.55 -15.63
C ASN A 279 9.19 -0.67 -15.32
N THR A 280 9.23 0.03 -14.20
CA THR A 280 8.20 1.00 -13.79
C THR A 280 8.80 2.38 -13.61
N LEU A 281 7.95 3.41 -13.57
CA LEU A 281 8.38 4.79 -13.34
C LEU A 281 9.15 4.93 -12.02
N ALA A 282 8.68 4.26 -10.94
CA ALA A 282 9.33 4.32 -9.62
C ALA A 282 10.74 3.70 -9.66
N VAL A 283 10.88 2.54 -10.31
CA VAL A 283 12.18 1.88 -10.47
C VAL A 283 13.11 2.72 -11.34
N LYS A 284 12.62 3.28 -12.46
CA LYS A 284 13.43 4.13 -13.33
C LYS A 284 13.91 5.41 -12.64
N ALA A 285 13.04 6.05 -11.87
CA ALA A 285 13.44 7.21 -11.06
C ALA A 285 14.53 6.85 -10.05
N TYR A 286 14.41 5.69 -9.41
CA TYR A 286 15.40 5.19 -8.46
C TYR A 286 16.74 4.85 -9.11
N GLU A 287 16.73 4.16 -10.26
CA GLU A 287 17.95 3.83 -11.02
C GLU A 287 18.71 5.10 -11.41
N LEU A 288 18.01 6.09 -11.99
CA LEU A 288 18.63 7.37 -12.37
C LEU A 288 19.16 8.15 -11.16
N ALA A 289 18.46 8.11 -10.04
CA ALA A 289 18.93 8.74 -8.80
C ALA A 289 20.16 8.00 -8.21
N GLY A 290 20.19 6.66 -8.30
CA GLY A 290 21.35 5.85 -7.89
C GLY A 290 22.58 6.05 -8.74
N ASP A 291 22.40 6.37 -10.02
CA ASP A 291 23.47 6.70 -10.98
C ASP A 291 23.91 8.17 -10.88
N GLU A 292 23.50 8.90 -9.81
CA GLU A 292 23.78 10.33 -9.61
C GLU A 292 23.17 11.26 -10.69
N ARG A 293 22.26 10.75 -11.51
CA ARG A 293 21.55 11.47 -12.56
C ARG A 293 20.23 12.06 -12.06
N LEU A 294 20.28 12.85 -10.99
CA LEU A 294 19.09 13.42 -10.34
C LEU A 294 18.23 14.30 -11.27
N ILE A 295 18.88 14.99 -12.21
CA ILE A 295 18.19 15.84 -13.18
C ILE A 295 17.30 14.99 -14.09
N ASP A 296 17.81 13.88 -14.59
CA ASP A 296 17.06 12.96 -15.46
C ASP A 296 15.97 12.21 -14.69
N ALA A 297 16.18 11.94 -13.38
CA ALA A 297 15.17 11.36 -12.50
C ALA A 297 13.96 12.28 -12.29
N ALA A 298 14.07 13.58 -12.60
CA ALA A 298 12.96 14.52 -12.46
C ALA A 298 11.78 14.17 -13.36
N VAL A 299 12.00 13.72 -14.59
CA VAL A 299 10.94 13.40 -15.54
C VAL A 299 10.08 12.22 -15.08
N PRO A 300 10.62 11.02 -14.76
CA PRO A 300 9.80 9.91 -14.26
C PRO A 300 9.15 10.22 -12.92
N SER A 301 9.78 11.00 -12.04
CA SER A 301 9.20 11.44 -10.78
C SER A 301 7.98 12.34 -10.97
N LEU A 302 8.05 13.30 -11.88
CA LEU A 302 6.90 14.14 -12.24
C LEU A 302 5.78 13.33 -12.90
N CYS A 303 6.10 12.34 -13.72
CA CYS A 303 5.11 11.44 -14.29
C CYS A 303 4.34 10.69 -13.18
N ILE A 304 5.02 10.19 -12.14
CA ILE A 304 4.37 9.54 -10.98
C ILE A 304 3.41 10.52 -10.30
N VAL A 305 3.85 11.75 -10.05
CA VAL A 305 3.02 12.79 -9.42
C VAL A 305 1.79 13.10 -10.26
N LEU A 306 1.94 13.30 -11.57
CA LEU A 306 0.83 13.63 -12.47
C LEU A 306 -0.17 12.47 -12.58
N VAL A 307 0.33 11.24 -12.81
CA VAL A 307 -0.51 10.04 -12.91
C VAL A 307 -1.23 9.74 -11.59
N GLY A 308 -0.60 10.02 -10.45
CA GLY A 308 -1.20 9.86 -9.13
C GLY A 308 -2.23 10.94 -8.79
N LEU A 309 -1.99 12.19 -9.18
CA LEU A 309 -2.88 13.31 -8.87
C LEU A 309 -4.21 13.26 -9.64
N LEU A 310 -4.20 12.86 -10.90
CA LEU A 310 -5.39 12.85 -11.76
C LEU A 310 -6.56 12.04 -11.14
N PRO A 311 -6.36 10.78 -10.71
CA PRO A 311 -7.41 10.01 -10.06
C PRO A 311 -7.89 10.63 -8.74
N VAL A 312 -6.98 11.21 -7.95
CA VAL A 312 -7.32 11.82 -6.66
C VAL A 312 -8.18 13.07 -6.85
N ILE A 313 -7.83 13.94 -7.81
CA ILE A 313 -8.63 15.13 -8.13
C ILE A 313 -10.02 14.71 -8.62
N TRP A 314 -10.09 13.70 -9.48
CA TRP A 314 -11.36 13.20 -10.01
C TRP A 314 -12.24 12.63 -8.89
N LEU A 315 -11.68 11.85 -7.97
CA LEU A 315 -12.39 11.33 -6.80
C LEU A 315 -12.95 12.46 -5.92
N ASN A 316 -12.10 13.43 -5.59
CA ASN A 316 -12.51 14.54 -4.73
C ASN A 316 -13.70 15.28 -5.32
N ARG A 317 -13.72 15.49 -6.64
CA ARG A 317 -14.86 16.10 -7.34
C ARG A 317 -16.12 15.23 -7.34
N SER A 318 -15.98 13.91 -7.37
CA SER A 318 -17.13 13.00 -7.34
C SER A 318 -17.76 12.89 -5.95
N VAL A 319 -16.93 12.90 -4.90
CA VAL A 319 -17.38 12.83 -3.50
C VAL A 319 -18.01 14.14 -3.01
N THR A 320 -17.50 15.29 -3.47
CA THR A 320 -18.07 16.62 -3.08
C THR A 320 -19.39 16.97 -3.78
N ARG A 321 -19.80 16.19 -4.79
CA ARG A 321 -21.09 16.38 -5.49
C ARG A 321 -22.25 15.57 -4.89
N GLU A 322 -22.00 14.73 -3.91
CA GLU A 322 -22.97 13.96 -3.11
C GLU A 322 -23.21 14.61 -1.74
#